data_3db0693ecdbf5fb098c8050bf8e84396
#
_entry.id   3db0693ecdbf5fb098c8050bf8e84396
#
_cell.length_a   1.000
_cell.length_b   1.000
_cell.length_c   1.000
_cell.angle_alpha   90.00
_cell.angle_beta   90.00
_cell.angle_gamma   90.00
#
_symmetry.space_group_name_H-M   'P 1'
#
loop_
_entity.id
_entity.type
_entity.pdbx_description
1 polymer ?
#
loop_
_entity_poly.entity_id
_entity_poly.type
_entity_poly.pdbx_seq_one_letter_code
_entity_poly.pdbx_strand_id
1 'polypeptide(L)'
;MLLNLTEEQITQLAPDAASVKAGKGLANRTKWVLLEHSDRAIWGHCQGSGKTPYQTVVDTKNIAFKCSCPSRKFPCKHGLGLLFMYASHADLFKEAEEPDWVTAWLSKREEKAEKKEQKEKSETPVDEAAQAKRQAVRHQKVLAGIDDLQIWMKDLLRNGLLNIPERAHTLFEPISRRMIDAQAGGLAGRLRSLQEINYYTDSWKYELTDKLSKLYLLTES
;
A
#
# COMPACT_ATOMS: atom_id res chain seq x y z
N MET A 1 0.19 19.14 -27.58
CA MET A 1 0.94 18.51 -26.48
C MET A 1 -0.06 18.22 -25.38
N LEU A 2 -0.33 16.95 -25.08
CA LEU A 2 -1.40 16.52 -24.16
C LEU A 2 -1.05 16.73 -22.69
N LEU A 3 0.23 16.67 -22.35
CA LEU A 3 0.78 16.87 -21.01
C LEU A 3 1.90 17.91 -21.06
N ASN A 4 1.78 18.95 -20.25
CA ASN A 4 2.82 19.96 -20.08
C ASN A 4 3.41 19.83 -18.66
N LEU A 5 4.09 18.71 -18.41
CA LEU A 5 4.76 18.44 -17.14
C LEU A 5 6.25 18.75 -17.25
N THR A 6 6.75 19.52 -16.30
CA THR A 6 8.19 19.73 -16.18
C THR A 6 8.88 18.50 -15.57
N GLU A 7 10.17 18.40 -15.76
CA GLU A 7 10.98 17.32 -15.18
C GLU A 7 10.91 17.29 -13.64
N GLU A 8 10.83 18.49 -13.01
CA GLU A 8 10.65 18.62 -11.58
C GLU A 8 9.31 18.06 -11.11
N GLN A 9 8.22 18.36 -11.82
CA GLN A 9 6.90 17.84 -11.51
C GLN A 9 6.85 16.31 -11.62
N ILE A 10 7.46 15.74 -12.65
CA ILE A 10 7.58 14.29 -12.79
C ILE A 10 8.41 13.69 -11.65
N THR A 11 9.48 14.36 -11.25
CA THR A 11 10.33 13.95 -10.13
C THR A 11 9.55 13.89 -8.81
N GLN A 12 8.64 14.83 -8.57
CA GLN A 12 7.79 14.88 -7.37
C GLN A 12 6.77 13.72 -7.31
N LEU A 13 6.41 13.12 -8.45
CA LEU A 13 5.54 11.95 -8.49
C LEU A 13 6.24 10.65 -8.05
N ALA A 14 7.56 10.64 -8.02
CA ALA A 14 8.34 9.45 -7.74
C ALA A 14 8.34 9.08 -6.25
N PRO A 15 8.29 7.78 -5.89
CA PRO A 15 8.32 7.36 -4.49
C PRO A 15 9.67 7.59 -3.80
N ASP A 16 10.76 7.66 -4.56
CA ASP A 16 12.12 7.87 -4.07
C ASP A 16 13.11 8.29 -5.18
N ALA A 17 14.28 8.80 -4.79
CA ALA A 17 15.33 9.25 -5.70
C ALA A 17 15.88 8.13 -6.60
N ALA A 18 15.92 6.88 -6.12
CA ALA A 18 16.36 5.75 -6.92
C ALA A 18 15.38 5.46 -8.07
N SER A 19 14.07 5.62 -7.83
CA SER A 19 13.02 5.51 -8.84
C SER A 19 13.11 6.62 -9.89
N VAL A 20 13.43 7.85 -9.48
CA VAL A 20 13.71 8.97 -10.40
C VAL A 20 14.89 8.64 -11.31
N LYS A 21 16.03 8.26 -10.73
CA LYS A 21 17.24 7.91 -11.49
C LYS A 21 16.97 6.77 -12.48
N ALA A 22 16.26 5.74 -12.04
CA ALA A 22 15.91 4.61 -12.90
C ALA A 22 14.90 5.01 -13.99
N GLY A 23 13.94 5.89 -13.71
CA GLY A 23 13.00 6.43 -14.68
C GLY A 23 13.68 7.26 -15.75
N LYS A 24 14.56 8.20 -15.34
CA LYS A 24 15.38 8.99 -16.28
C LYS A 24 16.25 8.12 -17.19
N GLY A 25 16.82 7.03 -16.67
CA GLY A 25 17.57 6.06 -17.48
C GLY A 25 16.73 5.31 -18.52
N LEU A 26 15.39 5.37 -18.41
CA LEU A 26 14.45 4.84 -19.39
C LEU A 26 13.92 5.90 -20.37
N ALA A 27 14.24 7.18 -20.18
CA ALA A 27 13.92 8.24 -21.13
C ALA A 27 14.85 8.19 -22.37
N ASN A 28 14.91 7.02 -22.98
CA ASN A 28 15.72 6.74 -24.16
C ASN A 28 14.90 5.89 -25.14
N ARG A 29 14.82 6.35 -26.40
CA ARG A 29 14.02 5.69 -27.45
C ARG A 29 14.36 4.21 -27.62
N THR A 30 15.61 3.82 -27.46
CA THR A 30 16.05 2.42 -27.63
C THR A 30 15.48 1.45 -26.58
N LYS A 31 14.93 1.96 -25.49
CA LYS A 31 14.29 1.16 -24.45
C LYS A 31 12.82 0.87 -24.74
N TRP A 32 12.24 1.52 -25.72
CA TRP A 32 10.81 1.44 -26.03
C TRP A 32 10.59 0.84 -27.43
N VAL A 33 9.84 -0.25 -27.46
CA VAL A 33 9.44 -0.92 -28.71
C VAL A 33 8.33 -0.11 -29.39
N LEU A 34 7.43 0.45 -28.58
CA LEU A 34 6.28 1.22 -29.01
C LEU A 34 6.12 2.45 -28.10
N LEU A 35 5.79 3.60 -28.69
CA LEU A 35 5.39 4.84 -28.00
C LEU A 35 4.23 5.44 -28.77
N GLU A 36 3.07 5.53 -28.12
CA GLU A 36 1.83 6.03 -28.72
C GLU A 36 1.03 6.85 -27.71
N HIS A 37 0.09 7.65 -28.23
CA HIS A 37 -0.82 8.46 -27.46
C HIS A 37 -2.21 8.58 -28.10
N SER A 38 -3.20 8.87 -27.25
CA SER A 38 -4.53 9.36 -27.62
C SER A 38 -4.78 10.69 -26.90
N ASP A 39 -5.99 11.24 -27.01
CA ASP A 39 -6.41 12.43 -26.23
C ASP A 39 -6.47 12.17 -24.71
N ARG A 40 -6.53 10.92 -24.27
CA ARG A 40 -6.75 10.53 -22.88
C ARG A 40 -5.54 9.89 -22.20
N ALA A 41 -4.64 9.33 -22.97
CA ALA A 41 -3.50 8.56 -22.43
C ALA A 41 -2.27 8.63 -23.32
N ILE A 42 -1.12 8.39 -22.68
CA ILE A 42 0.12 8.00 -23.35
C ILE A 42 0.47 6.57 -22.92
N TRP A 43 0.95 5.76 -23.85
CA TRP A 43 1.36 4.40 -23.53
C TRP A 43 2.60 3.97 -24.33
N GLY A 44 3.22 2.93 -23.85
CA GLY A 44 4.39 2.37 -24.51
C GLY A 44 4.73 0.98 -24.02
N HIS A 45 5.52 0.29 -24.82
CA HIS A 45 6.07 -1.02 -24.53
C HIS A 45 7.55 -0.88 -24.20
N CYS A 46 7.91 -0.98 -22.94
CA CYS A 46 9.28 -0.88 -22.47
C CYS A 46 9.97 -2.24 -22.49
N GLN A 47 11.08 -2.38 -23.24
CA GLN A 47 11.87 -3.59 -23.25
C GLN A 47 12.60 -3.78 -21.93
N GLY A 48 12.30 -4.88 -21.23
CA GLY A 48 13.02 -5.35 -20.07
C GLY A 48 14.04 -6.43 -20.40
N SER A 49 14.47 -7.18 -19.39
CA SER A 49 15.35 -8.34 -19.55
C SER A 49 14.65 -9.58 -20.13
N GLY A 50 13.31 -9.61 -20.09
CA GLY A 50 12.50 -10.71 -20.61
C GLY A 50 12.19 -10.58 -22.11
N LYS A 51 11.60 -11.63 -22.67
CA LYS A 51 11.17 -11.65 -24.08
C LYS A 51 10.00 -10.71 -24.35
N THR A 52 9.08 -10.55 -23.40
CA THR A 52 7.88 -9.72 -23.54
C THR A 52 8.13 -8.34 -22.94
N PRO A 53 7.95 -7.25 -23.70
CA PRO A 53 8.06 -5.89 -23.19
C PRO A 53 6.99 -5.59 -22.12
N TYR A 54 7.30 -4.70 -21.20
CA TYR A 54 6.33 -4.22 -20.21
C TYR A 54 5.37 -3.21 -20.84
N GLN A 55 4.09 -3.47 -20.73
CA GLN A 55 3.02 -2.55 -21.13
C GLN A 55 2.88 -1.48 -20.04
N THR A 56 3.03 -0.22 -20.43
CA THR A 56 2.97 0.92 -19.53
C THR A 56 2.04 1.96 -20.08
N VAL A 57 1.12 2.48 -19.27
CA VAL A 57 0.19 3.55 -19.66
C VAL A 57 0.09 4.59 -18.55
N VAL A 58 -0.09 5.84 -18.96
CA VAL A 58 -0.37 6.98 -18.10
C VAL A 58 -1.64 7.68 -18.58
N ASP A 59 -2.62 7.83 -17.69
CA ASP A 59 -3.80 8.67 -17.88
C ASP A 59 -3.39 10.14 -17.84
N THR A 60 -3.68 10.89 -18.88
CA THR A 60 -3.26 12.30 -19.01
C THR A 60 -4.13 13.27 -18.23
N LYS A 61 -5.38 12.91 -17.90
CA LYS A 61 -6.30 13.78 -17.16
C LYS A 61 -5.95 13.84 -15.68
N ASN A 62 -5.66 12.71 -15.06
CA ASN A 62 -5.49 12.58 -13.61
C ASN A 62 -4.11 12.06 -13.17
N ILE A 63 -3.14 12.04 -14.08
CA ILE A 63 -1.77 11.55 -13.87
C ILE A 63 -1.76 10.25 -13.08
N ALA A 64 -2.33 9.21 -13.66
CA ALA A 64 -2.37 7.89 -13.08
C ALA A 64 -1.64 6.88 -13.95
N PHE A 65 -1.10 5.86 -13.32
CA PHE A 65 -0.19 4.91 -13.94
C PHE A 65 -0.74 3.49 -13.90
N LYS A 66 -0.44 2.70 -14.94
CA LYS A 66 -0.52 1.24 -14.90
C LYS A 66 0.68 0.68 -15.65
N CYS A 67 1.28 -0.38 -15.09
CA CYS A 67 2.39 -1.09 -15.73
C CYS A 67 2.28 -2.58 -15.44
N SER A 68 2.61 -3.42 -16.41
CA SER A 68 2.62 -4.88 -16.26
C SER A 68 3.87 -5.42 -15.53
N CYS A 69 4.81 -4.56 -15.12
CA CYS A 69 6.01 -4.99 -14.42
C CYS A 69 5.72 -5.46 -12.98
N PRO A 70 6.56 -6.35 -12.41
CA PRO A 70 6.37 -6.88 -11.05
C PRO A 70 6.79 -5.93 -9.93
N SER A 71 7.05 -4.65 -10.23
CA SER A 71 7.49 -3.67 -9.23
C SER A 71 6.43 -3.42 -8.17
N ARG A 72 6.83 -3.39 -6.89
CA ARG A 72 5.99 -2.96 -5.77
C ARG A 72 5.99 -1.44 -5.55
N LYS A 73 6.93 -0.71 -6.18
CA LYS A 73 7.00 0.76 -6.11
C LYS A 73 6.00 1.37 -7.08
N PHE A 74 5.30 2.42 -6.64
CA PHE A 74 4.30 3.11 -7.45
C PHE A 74 4.45 4.64 -7.34
N PRO A 75 4.55 5.38 -8.44
CA PRO A 75 4.75 4.87 -9.80
C PRO A 75 6.05 4.08 -9.95
N CYS A 76 6.04 3.06 -10.81
CA CYS A 76 7.25 2.31 -11.09
C CYS A 76 8.18 3.08 -12.05
N LYS A 77 9.43 2.62 -12.17
CA LYS A 77 10.41 3.25 -13.08
C LYS A 77 9.94 3.36 -14.54
N HIS A 78 9.10 2.41 -15.01
CA HIS A 78 8.60 2.44 -16.39
C HIS A 78 7.54 3.52 -16.56
N GLY A 79 6.62 3.72 -15.60
CA GLY A 79 5.68 4.83 -15.62
C GLY A 79 6.37 6.19 -15.59
N LEU A 80 7.35 6.36 -14.71
CA LEU A 80 8.18 7.58 -14.67
C LEU A 80 8.97 7.76 -15.97
N GLY A 81 9.58 6.68 -16.48
CA GLY A 81 10.34 6.71 -17.73
C GLY A 81 9.49 7.10 -18.94
N LEU A 82 8.22 6.66 -19.00
CA LEU A 82 7.27 7.06 -20.03
C LEU A 82 6.96 8.55 -19.97
N LEU A 83 6.75 9.11 -18.77
CA LEU A 83 6.54 10.55 -18.57
C LEU A 83 7.79 11.36 -18.93
N PHE A 84 8.96 10.98 -18.44
CA PHE A 84 10.22 11.65 -18.80
C PHE A 84 10.46 11.60 -20.32
N MET A 85 10.16 10.46 -20.96
CA MET A 85 10.27 10.29 -22.40
C MET A 85 9.30 11.23 -23.13
N TYR A 86 8.05 11.32 -22.68
CA TYR A 86 7.05 12.22 -23.29
C TYR A 86 7.41 13.70 -23.09
N ALA A 87 7.87 14.08 -21.90
CA ALA A 87 8.25 15.45 -21.61
C ALA A 87 9.45 15.93 -22.46
N SER A 88 10.39 15.02 -22.77
CA SER A 88 11.59 15.36 -23.52
C SER A 88 11.45 15.16 -25.04
N HIS A 89 10.61 14.21 -25.46
CA HIS A 89 10.51 13.72 -26.83
C HIS A 89 9.08 13.36 -27.22
N ALA A 90 8.15 14.29 -27.06
CA ALA A 90 6.73 14.07 -27.41
C ALA A 90 6.53 13.74 -28.89
N ASP A 91 7.41 14.21 -29.75
CA ASP A 91 7.45 13.94 -31.18
C ASP A 91 7.66 12.45 -31.55
N LEU A 92 8.20 11.67 -30.64
CA LEU A 92 8.40 10.23 -30.82
C LEU A 92 7.13 9.40 -30.55
N PHE A 93 6.12 10.01 -29.95
CA PHE A 93 4.83 9.36 -29.69
C PHE A 93 3.91 9.54 -30.91
N LYS A 94 3.44 8.44 -31.44
CA LYS A 94 2.49 8.44 -32.57
C LYS A 94 1.06 8.51 -32.03
N GLU A 95 0.23 9.31 -32.65
CA GLU A 95 -1.20 9.27 -32.40
C GLU A 95 -1.75 7.92 -32.88
N ALA A 96 -2.51 7.23 -32.04
CA ALA A 96 -3.06 5.92 -32.31
C ALA A 96 -4.37 5.67 -31.56
N GLU A 97 -5.15 4.73 -32.05
CA GLU A 97 -6.30 4.21 -31.32
C GLU A 97 -5.84 3.46 -30.06
N GLU A 98 -6.60 3.64 -28.99
CA GLU A 98 -6.29 3.00 -27.73
C GLU A 98 -6.47 1.48 -27.84
N PRO A 99 -5.42 0.69 -27.56
CA PRO A 99 -5.56 -0.75 -27.51
C PRO A 99 -6.48 -1.18 -26.35
N ASP A 100 -7.10 -2.35 -26.44
CA ASP A 100 -8.09 -2.86 -25.50
C ASP A 100 -7.66 -2.76 -24.01
N TRP A 101 -6.38 -3.03 -23.74
CA TRP A 101 -5.85 -2.99 -22.36
C TRP A 101 -5.75 -1.57 -21.79
N VAL A 102 -5.61 -0.54 -22.64
CA VAL A 102 -5.63 0.88 -22.28
C VAL A 102 -7.08 1.31 -22.05
N THR A 103 -7.95 1.10 -23.04
CA THR A 103 -9.36 1.44 -22.99
C THR A 103 -10.06 0.81 -21.77
N ALA A 104 -9.88 -0.50 -21.56
CA ALA A 104 -10.45 -1.20 -20.41
C ALA A 104 -9.96 -0.66 -19.05
N TRP A 105 -8.73 -0.17 -18.99
CA TRP A 105 -8.22 0.43 -17.77
C TRP A 105 -8.76 1.83 -17.52
N LEU A 106 -8.83 2.66 -18.55
CA LEU A 106 -9.40 4.01 -18.48
C LEU A 106 -10.88 3.96 -18.09
N SER A 107 -11.68 3.12 -18.76
CA SER A 107 -13.12 2.98 -18.49
C SER A 107 -13.38 2.56 -17.02
N LYS A 108 -12.62 1.59 -16.49
CA LYS A 108 -12.73 1.21 -15.07
C LYS A 108 -12.41 2.34 -14.10
N ARG A 109 -11.55 3.27 -14.50
CA ARG A 109 -11.20 4.44 -13.68
C ARG A 109 -12.31 5.49 -13.74
N GLU A 110 -12.84 5.74 -14.93
CA GLU A 110 -13.98 6.65 -15.13
C GLU A 110 -15.21 6.17 -14.35
N GLU A 111 -15.58 4.90 -14.46
CA GLU A 111 -16.66 4.30 -13.64
C GLU A 111 -16.45 4.45 -12.13
N LYS A 112 -15.19 4.29 -11.66
CA LYS A 112 -14.89 4.50 -10.24
C LYS A 112 -14.99 5.96 -9.82
N ALA A 113 -14.57 6.89 -10.68
CA ALA A 113 -14.69 8.32 -10.42
C ALA A 113 -16.15 8.75 -10.37
N GLU A 114 -16.97 8.30 -11.34
CA GLU A 114 -18.41 8.56 -11.37
C GLU A 114 -19.15 7.99 -10.15
N LYS A 115 -18.82 6.74 -9.75
CA LYS A 115 -19.39 6.13 -8.54
C LYS A 115 -18.98 6.85 -7.27
N LYS A 116 -17.79 7.46 -7.24
CA LYS A 116 -17.32 8.27 -6.12
C LYS A 116 -18.07 9.62 -6.08
N GLU A 117 -18.18 10.29 -7.23
CA GLU A 117 -18.96 11.52 -7.34
C GLU A 117 -20.45 11.33 -7.02
N GLN A 118 -21.04 10.22 -7.49
CA GLN A 118 -22.43 9.87 -7.14
C GLN A 118 -22.58 9.57 -5.65
N LYS A 119 -21.60 8.92 -5.01
CA LYS A 119 -21.59 8.74 -3.55
C LYS A 119 -21.43 10.05 -2.80
N GLU A 120 -20.56 10.94 -3.24
CA GLU A 120 -20.37 12.26 -2.64
C GLU A 120 -21.59 13.18 -2.86
N LYS A 121 -22.27 13.06 -3.99
CA LYS A 121 -23.54 13.75 -4.27
C LYS A 121 -24.76 13.10 -3.61
N SER A 122 -24.69 11.81 -3.28
CA SER A 122 -25.72 11.04 -2.57
C SER A 122 -25.45 10.90 -1.07
N GLU A 123 -24.50 11.65 -0.51
CA GLU A 123 -24.42 11.81 0.93
C GLU A 123 -25.70 12.50 1.41
N THR A 124 -26.75 11.67 1.58
CA THR A 124 -27.75 11.89 2.60
C THR A 124 -27.01 12.30 3.87
N PRO A 125 -27.53 13.29 4.63
CA PRO A 125 -26.91 13.69 5.89
C PRO A 125 -26.53 12.42 6.65
N VAL A 126 -25.24 12.30 6.94
CA VAL A 126 -24.72 11.15 7.69
C VAL A 126 -25.61 11.07 8.91
N ASP A 127 -26.36 9.96 9.06
CA ASP A 127 -27.15 9.74 10.26
C ASP A 127 -26.14 9.66 11.42
N GLU A 128 -25.88 10.82 12.03
CA GLU A 128 -24.94 10.99 13.13
C GLU A 128 -25.23 10.02 14.26
N ALA A 129 -26.52 9.72 14.49
CA ALA A 129 -26.95 8.76 15.48
C ALA A 129 -26.51 7.31 15.12
N ALA A 130 -26.65 6.93 13.85
CA ALA A 130 -26.20 5.61 13.38
C ALA A 130 -24.67 5.50 13.35
N GLN A 131 -23.95 6.60 13.07
CA GLN A 131 -22.50 6.65 13.11
C GLN A 131 -22.01 6.56 14.56
N ALA A 132 -22.57 7.35 15.46
CA ALA A 132 -22.26 7.32 16.90
C ALA A 132 -22.51 5.93 17.50
N LYS A 133 -23.63 5.29 17.14
CA LYS A 133 -23.94 3.92 17.58
C LYS A 133 -22.90 2.90 17.08
N ARG A 134 -22.45 2.99 15.82
CA ARG A 134 -21.39 2.13 15.27
C ARG A 134 -20.04 2.37 15.97
N GLN A 135 -19.70 3.61 16.26
CA GLN A 135 -18.50 3.96 17.00
C GLN A 135 -18.55 3.44 18.44
N ALA A 136 -19.68 3.58 19.12
CA ALA A 136 -19.88 3.07 20.48
C ALA A 136 -19.73 1.54 20.52
N VAL A 137 -20.35 0.81 19.60
CA VAL A 137 -20.21 -0.66 19.49
C VAL A 137 -18.75 -1.06 19.22
N ARG A 138 -18.06 -0.33 18.33
CA ARG A 138 -16.64 -0.58 18.08
C ARG A 138 -15.80 -0.32 19.32
N HIS A 139 -16.04 0.77 20.02
CA HIS A 139 -15.31 1.12 21.25
C HIS A 139 -15.49 0.06 22.31
N GLN A 140 -16.73 -0.42 22.53
CA GLN A 140 -16.98 -1.51 23.48
C GLN A 140 -16.23 -2.80 23.13
N LYS A 141 -16.16 -3.16 21.83
CA LYS A 141 -15.39 -4.34 21.39
C LYS A 141 -13.91 -4.20 21.67
N VAL A 142 -13.35 -3.00 21.44
CA VAL A 142 -11.93 -2.73 21.74
C VAL A 142 -11.66 -2.81 23.23
N LEU A 143 -12.52 -2.23 24.07
CA LEU A 143 -12.36 -2.30 25.54
C LEU A 143 -12.42 -3.74 26.04
N ALA A 144 -13.41 -4.53 25.59
CA ALA A 144 -13.49 -5.94 25.96
C ALA A 144 -12.25 -6.74 25.50
N GLY A 145 -11.69 -6.42 24.33
CA GLY A 145 -10.44 -7.00 23.86
C GLY A 145 -9.24 -6.62 24.73
N ILE A 146 -9.18 -5.38 25.21
CA ILE A 146 -8.14 -4.90 26.14
C ILE A 146 -8.23 -5.65 27.46
N ASP A 147 -9.42 -5.81 28.03
CA ASP A 147 -9.63 -6.57 29.27
C ASP A 147 -9.15 -8.01 29.13
N ASP A 148 -9.54 -8.68 28.02
CA ASP A 148 -9.09 -10.04 27.70
C ASP A 148 -7.56 -10.12 27.60
N LEU A 149 -6.94 -9.13 26.97
CA LEU A 149 -5.48 -9.07 26.81
C LEU A 149 -4.78 -8.88 28.16
N GLN A 150 -5.30 -8.03 29.04
CA GLN A 150 -4.73 -7.82 30.37
C GLN A 150 -4.80 -9.09 31.21
N ILE A 151 -5.93 -9.80 31.19
CA ILE A 151 -6.09 -11.09 31.89
C ILE A 151 -5.06 -12.08 31.34
N TRP A 152 -4.98 -12.20 30.02
CA TRP A 152 -4.03 -13.11 29.36
C TRP A 152 -2.58 -12.78 29.72
N MET A 153 -2.18 -11.50 29.76
CA MET A 153 -0.82 -11.10 30.16
C MET A 153 -0.52 -11.45 31.62
N LYS A 154 -1.48 -11.25 32.52
CA LYS A 154 -1.34 -11.66 33.92
C LYS A 154 -1.15 -13.17 34.06
N ASP A 155 -1.90 -13.96 33.32
CA ASP A 155 -1.77 -15.42 33.30
C ASP A 155 -0.45 -15.87 32.68
N LEU A 156 0.01 -15.20 31.61
CA LEU A 156 1.31 -15.46 31.01
C LEU A 156 2.44 -15.29 32.05
N LEU A 157 2.41 -14.21 32.83
CA LEU A 157 3.41 -13.94 33.87
C LEU A 157 3.34 -14.95 35.02
N ARG A 158 2.14 -15.34 35.45
CA ARG A 158 1.94 -16.37 36.47
C ARG A 158 2.48 -17.74 36.07
N ASN A 159 2.32 -18.11 34.81
CA ASN A 159 2.80 -19.37 34.25
C ASN A 159 4.31 -19.39 34.01
N GLY A 160 4.97 -18.22 34.09
CA GLY A 160 6.40 -18.05 33.86
C GLY A 160 6.76 -17.92 32.37
N LEU A 161 7.87 -17.23 32.13
CA LEU A 161 8.29 -16.87 30.77
C LEU A 161 9.33 -17.85 30.16
N LEU A 162 9.89 -18.77 30.94
CA LEU A 162 11.03 -19.60 30.54
C LEU A 162 10.70 -20.54 29.36
N ASN A 163 9.47 -21.00 29.26
CA ASN A 163 9.03 -21.95 28.23
C ASN A 163 8.46 -21.27 26.98
N ILE A 164 8.55 -19.94 26.89
CA ILE A 164 8.05 -19.17 25.72
C ILE A 164 8.81 -19.50 24.44
N PRO A 165 10.14 -19.64 24.42
CA PRO A 165 10.88 -19.93 23.18
C PRO A 165 10.32 -21.10 22.38
N GLU A 166 9.91 -22.17 23.05
CA GLU A 166 9.38 -23.37 22.40
C GLU A 166 7.94 -23.22 21.92
N ARG A 167 7.20 -22.26 22.46
CA ARG A 167 5.75 -22.10 22.27
C ARG A 167 5.33 -20.73 21.74
N ALA A 168 6.27 -19.88 21.36
CA ALA A 168 5.98 -18.49 21.01
C ALA A 168 4.84 -18.35 19.99
N HIS A 169 4.88 -19.10 18.90
CA HIS A 169 3.85 -19.04 17.87
C HIS A 169 2.47 -19.51 18.38
N THR A 170 2.41 -20.64 19.06
CA THR A 170 1.16 -21.20 19.59
C THR A 170 0.57 -20.38 20.74
N LEU A 171 1.41 -19.57 21.40
CA LEU A 171 1.03 -18.73 22.52
C LEU A 171 0.52 -17.36 22.07
N PHE A 172 1.22 -16.69 21.14
CA PHE A 172 0.90 -15.32 20.73
C PHE A 172 -0.09 -15.24 19.56
N GLU A 173 -0.17 -16.23 18.67
CA GLU A 173 -1.06 -16.17 17.52
C GLU A 173 -2.56 -16.16 17.89
N PRO A 174 -3.06 -17.00 18.83
CA PRO A 174 -4.46 -16.98 19.22
C PRO A 174 -4.89 -15.62 19.81
N ILE A 175 -4.09 -15.04 20.69
CA ILE A 175 -4.41 -13.73 21.29
C ILE A 175 -4.30 -12.61 20.26
N SER A 176 -3.38 -12.70 19.29
CA SER A 176 -3.30 -11.75 18.18
C SER A 176 -4.56 -11.75 17.32
N ARG A 177 -5.13 -12.92 17.05
CA ARG A 177 -6.41 -13.07 16.31
C ARG A 177 -7.56 -12.47 17.09
N ARG A 178 -7.64 -12.73 18.39
CA ARG A 178 -8.67 -12.12 19.27
C ARG A 178 -8.62 -10.58 19.21
N MET A 179 -7.43 -9.99 19.16
CA MET A 179 -7.30 -8.52 19.02
C MET A 179 -7.77 -8.03 17.64
N ILE A 180 -7.62 -8.81 16.59
CA ILE A 180 -8.20 -8.47 15.27
C ILE A 180 -9.73 -8.50 15.35
N ASP A 181 -10.32 -9.54 15.94
CA ASP A 181 -11.77 -9.69 16.09
C ASP A 181 -12.36 -8.57 16.96
N ALA A 182 -11.62 -8.15 17.98
CA ALA A 182 -11.91 -6.99 18.81
C ALA A 182 -11.70 -5.63 18.12
N GLN A 183 -11.28 -5.63 16.85
CA GLN A 183 -10.97 -4.42 16.08
C GLN A 183 -9.80 -3.58 16.63
N ALA A 184 -8.93 -4.20 17.43
CA ALA A 184 -7.72 -3.64 18.04
C ALA A 184 -6.46 -4.05 17.26
N GLY A 185 -6.43 -3.79 15.94
CA GLY A 185 -5.37 -4.23 15.03
C GLY A 185 -3.96 -3.75 15.41
N GLY A 186 -3.83 -2.60 16.07
CA GLY A 186 -2.56 -2.09 16.60
C GLY A 186 -1.97 -3.01 17.70
N LEU A 187 -2.81 -3.54 18.59
CA LEU A 187 -2.40 -4.48 19.64
C LEU A 187 -2.05 -5.84 19.02
N ALA A 188 -2.82 -6.29 18.02
CA ALA A 188 -2.54 -7.53 17.27
C ALA A 188 -1.15 -7.49 16.60
N GLY A 189 -0.77 -6.38 15.98
CA GLY A 189 0.55 -6.21 15.37
C GLY A 189 1.69 -6.29 16.39
N ARG A 190 1.51 -5.69 17.56
CA ARG A 190 2.50 -5.75 18.67
C ARG A 190 2.63 -7.16 19.22
N LEU A 191 1.54 -7.90 19.37
CA LEU A 191 1.57 -9.30 19.80
C LEU A 191 2.31 -10.20 18.80
N ARG A 192 2.10 -9.97 17.49
CA ARG A 192 2.85 -10.69 16.45
C ARG A 192 4.34 -10.41 16.50
N SER A 193 4.74 -9.18 16.80
CA SER A 193 6.17 -8.85 16.94
C SER A 193 6.86 -9.59 18.09
N LEU A 194 6.12 -10.17 19.04
CA LEU A 194 6.68 -11.05 20.08
C LEU A 194 7.09 -12.42 19.51
N GLN A 195 6.45 -12.88 18.42
CA GLN A 195 6.84 -14.11 17.74
C GLN A 195 8.14 -13.96 16.94
N GLU A 196 8.48 -12.73 16.56
CA GLU A 196 9.66 -12.39 15.75
C GLU A 196 10.94 -12.23 16.60
N ILE A 197 10.83 -12.32 17.93
CA ILE A 197 11.99 -12.25 18.82
C ILE A 197 12.93 -13.41 18.51
N ASN A 198 14.23 -13.13 18.44
CA ASN A 198 15.21 -14.18 18.30
C ASN A 198 15.45 -14.84 19.67
N TYR A 199 14.70 -15.91 19.95
CA TYR A 199 14.74 -16.65 21.19
C TYR A 199 16.03 -17.48 21.41
N TYR A 200 16.94 -17.51 20.44
CA TYR A 200 18.24 -18.19 20.55
C TYR A 200 19.36 -17.30 21.07
N THR A 201 19.10 -16.00 21.31
CA THR A 201 20.09 -15.07 21.89
C THR A 201 19.87 -14.92 23.39
N ASP A 202 20.93 -14.65 24.16
CA ASP A 202 20.83 -14.45 25.62
C ASP A 202 19.96 -13.24 26.00
N SER A 203 19.81 -12.29 25.11
CA SER A 203 19.05 -11.06 25.29
C SER A 203 17.52 -11.22 25.12
N TRP A 204 17.03 -12.37 24.68
CA TRP A 204 15.59 -12.55 24.40
C TRP A 204 14.68 -12.22 25.59
N LYS A 205 15.13 -12.55 26.81
CA LYS A 205 14.34 -12.28 28.04
C LYS A 205 14.12 -10.80 28.22
N TYR A 206 15.14 -10.00 28.01
CA TYR A 206 15.07 -8.55 28.09
C TYR A 206 14.14 -7.99 26.99
N GLU A 207 14.33 -8.41 25.75
CA GLU A 207 13.52 -7.96 24.62
C GLU A 207 12.04 -8.32 24.80
N LEU A 208 11.75 -9.54 25.25
CA LEU A 208 10.40 -9.99 25.54
C LEU A 208 9.76 -9.16 26.66
N THR A 209 10.48 -8.94 27.76
CA THR A 209 9.98 -8.17 28.91
C THR A 209 9.73 -6.71 28.51
N ASP A 210 10.63 -6.08 27.76
CA ASP A 210 10.47 -4.72 27.27
C ASP A 210 9.22 -4.58 26.37
N LYS A 211 9.07 -5.48 25.40
CA LYS A 211 7.89 -5.48 24.52
C LYS A 211 6.59 -5.75 25.26
N LEU A 212 6.57 -6.69 26.22
CA LEU A 212 5.38 -6.96 27.05
C LEU A 212 5.03 -5.79 27.96
N SER A 213 6.02 -5.14 28.56
CA SER A 213 5.80 -3.96 29.40
C SER A 213 5.21 -2.80 28.59
N LYS A 214 5.75 -2.54 27.40
CA LYS A 214 5.20 -1.52 26.49
C LYS A 214 3.77 -1.85 26.04
N LEU A 215 3.49 -3.13 25.80
CA LEU A 215 2.15 -3.59 25.45
C LEU A 215 1.17 -3.38 26.62
N TYR A 216 1.58 -3.72 27.85
CA TYR A 216 0.77 -3.52 29.04
C TYR A 216 0.46 -2.03 29.28
N LEU A 217 1.47 -1.15 29.22
CA LEU A 217 1.27 0.29 29.38
C LEU A 217 0.28 0.87 28.37
N LEU A 218 0.22 0.33 27.15
CA LEU A 218 -0.78 0.74 26.15
C LEU A 218 -2.20 0.29 26.49
N THR A 219 -2.37 -0.71 27.34
CA THR A 219 -3.70 -1.18 27.77
C THR A 219 -4.20 -0.44 29.00
N GLU A 220 -3.34 0.33 29.68
CA GLU A 220 -3.69 1.14 30.84
C GLU A 220 -3.96 2.62 30.48
N SER A 221 -3.64 3.04 29.26
CA SER A 221 -3.80 4.42 28.77
C SER A 221 -5.17 4.64 28.12
#